data_f20f1e43e45934dc0406a204f47a5459
#
_entry.id   f20f1e43e45934dc0406a204f47a5459
#
_cell.length_a   1.000
_cell.length_b   1.000
_cell.length_c   1.000
_cell.angle_alpha   90.00
_cell.angle_beta   90.00
_cell.angle_gamma   90.00
#
_symmetry.space_group_name_H-M   'P 1'
#
loop_
_entity.id
_entity.type
_entity.pdbx_description
1 polymer ?
#
loop_
_entity_poly.entity_id
_entity_poly.type
_entity_poly.pdbx_seq_one_letter_code
_entity_poly.pdbx_strand_id
1 'polypeptide(L)'
;PWGVTITTAYLPLDNSAFFDTEMRLIDWLGQYSADTSETFLRGFLGKMLFSGEDIYKNVKVLSGGEKMRCMIARMMLNNANVLLLDSPANHLDLESIQAFNNTLVSFKGVVLMNSHDHEFIQTVCNRVIELTPNGIIDKRMDFDDYIVNENIKEQLDKMYRE
;
A
#
# COMPACT_ATOMS: atom_id res chain seq x y z
N PRO A 1 3.21 -19.37 -10.28
CA PRO A 1 4.54 -18.77 -10.33
C PRO A 1 4.46 -17.38 -10.96
N TRP A 2 5.23 -16.42 -10.44
CA TRP A 2 5.34 -15.08 -11.01
C TRP A 2 6.11 -15.13 -12.33
N GLY A 3 5.81 -14.22 -13.24
CA GLY A 3 6.59 -14.05 -14.47
C GLY A 3 8.02 -13.57 -14.18
N VAL A 4 8.96 -13.85 -15.07
CA VAL A 4 10.40 -13.57 -14.88
C VAL A 4 10.74 -12.07 -14.73
N THR A 5 9.86 -11.19 -15.16
CA THR A 5 10.01 -9.73 -15.07
C THR A 5 9.30 -9.14 -13.85
N ILE A 6 8.64 -9.96 -13.04
CA ILE A 6 7.85 -9.50 -11.90
C ILE A 6 8.70 -9.48 -10.65
N THR A 7 8.80 -8.31 -10.05
CA THR A 7 9.43 -8.08 -8.75
C THR A 7 8.35 -7.61 -7.78
N THR A 8 8.08 -8.43 -6.77
CA THR A 8 7.02 -8.16 -5.79
C THR A 8 7.57 -7.52 -4.53
N ALA A 9 6.80 -6.61 -3.94
CA ALA A 9 6.96 -6.19 -2.56
C ALA A 9 5.67 -6.46 -1.79
N TYR A 10 5.80 -6.99 -0.59
CA TYR A 10 4.69 -7.32 0.30
C TYR A 10 4.72 -6.44 1.56
N LEU A 11 3.56 -5.91 1.93
CA LEU A 11 3.36 -5.19 3.18
C LEU A 11 2.79 -6.16 4.22
N PRO A 12 3.60 -6.60 5.21
CA PRO A 12 3.12 -7.49 6.25
C PRO A 12 2.22 -6.76 7.26
N LEU A 13 1.26 -7.49 7.85
CA LEU A 13 0.43 -6.98 8.95
C LEU A 13 1.27 -6.62 10.18
N ASP A 14 2.22 -7.46 10.55
CA ASP A 14 3.21 -7.15 11.59
C ASP A 14 4.53 -6.72 10.95
N ASN A 15 4.86 -5.49 11.17
CA ASN A 15 6.08 -4.86 10.67
C ASN A 15 7.09 -4.48 11.78
N SER A 16 6.83 -4.87 13.03
CA SER A 16 7.61 -4.48 14.21
C SER A 16 9.09 -4.80 14.10
N ALA A 17 9.43 -5.98 13.54
CA ALA A 17 10.80 -6.43 13.37
C ALA A 17 11.66 -5.49 12.49
N PHE A 18 11.05 -4.73 11.58
CA PHE A 18 11.79 -3.77 10.73
C PHE A 18 12.24 -2.53 11.50
N PHE A 19 11.63 -2.25 12.63
CA PHE A 19 11.86 -1.06 13.46
C PHE A 19 12.59 -1.35 14.77
N ASP A 20 13.01 -2.59 15.00
CA ASP A 20 13.80 -2.95 16.17
C ASP A 20 15.30 -2.62 15.97
N THR A 21 15.57 -1.34 15.77
CA THR A 21 16.93 -0.81 15.55
C THR A 21 17.01 0.62 16.07
N GLU A 22 18.22 1.05 16.48
CA GLU A 22 18.48 2.42 16.95
C GLU A 22 18.80 3.40 15.81
N MET A 23 18.48 3.07 14.58
CA MET A 23 18.75 3.93 13.42
C MET A 23 17.82 5.13 13.36
N ARG A 24 18.33 6.25 12.81
CA ARG A 24 17.48 7.37 12.42
C ARG A 24 16.67 6.98 11.18
N LEU A 25 15.49 7.56 11.04
CA LEU A 25 14.57 7.25 9.93
C LEU A 25 15.25 7.40 8.55
N ILE A 26 15.98 8.48 8.34
CA ILE A 26 16.68 8.72 7.05
C ILE A 26 17.72 7.64 6.74
N ASP A 27 18.48 7.22 7.74
CA ASP A 27 19.51 6.16 7.58
C ASP A 27 18.85 4.79 7.38
N TRP A 28 17.75 4.55 8.10
CA TRP A 28 16.95 3.33 7.95
C TRP A 28 16.38 3.21 6.53
N LEU A 29 15.81 4.29 6.01
CA LEU A 29 15.26 4.28 4.64
C LEU A 29 16.37 4.14 3.59
N GLY A 30 17.53 4.76 3.81
CA GLY A 30 18.68 4.70 2.93
C GLY A 30 19.19 3.28 2.64
N GLN A 31 18.97 2.32 3.56
CA GLN A 31 19.34 0.91 3.35
C GLN A 31 18.58 0.26 2.17
N TYR A 32 17.42 0.80 1.81
CA TYR A 32 16.54 0.26 0.77
C TYR A 32 16.57 1.06 -0.53
N SER A 33 17.39 2.11 -0.60
CA SER A 33 17.47 3.01 -1.74
C SER A 33 18.77 2.83 -2.52
N ALA A 34 18.67 2.85 -3.85
CA ALA A 34 19.85 2.91 -4.71
C ALA A 34 20.54 4.29 -4.65
N ASP A 35 19.75 5.36 -4.46
CA ASP A 35 20.24 6.72 -4.18
C ASP A 35 20.16 6.98 -2.68
N THR A 36 21.33 7.06 -2.04
CA THR A 36 21.45 7.32 -0.61
C THR A 36 21.70 8.79 -0.28
N SER A 37 21.64 9.68 -1.27
CA SER A 37 21.84 11.11 -1.02
C SER A 37 20.74 11.65 -0.07
N GLU A 38 21.15 12.48 0.87
CA GLU A 38 20.22 13.06 1.84
C GLU A 38 19.09 13.85 1.14
N THR A 39 19.41 14.57 0.07
CA THR A 39 18.43 15.33 -0.70
C THR A 39 17.34 14.44 -1.28
N PHE A 40 17.71 13.30 -1.86
CA PHE A 40 16.74 12.33 -2.40
C PHE A 40 15.87 11.73 -1.30
N LEU A 41 16.49 11.23 -0.24
CA LEU A 41 15.78 10.58 0.87
C LEU A 41 14.84 11.55 1.60
N ARG A 42 15.27 12.81 1.82
CA ARG A 42 14.40 13.87 2.39
C ARG A 42 13.19 14.15 1.50
N GLY A 43 13.42 14.29 0.20
CA GLY A 43 12.32 14.50 -0.76
C GLY A 43 11.34 13.33 -0.79
N PHE A 44 11.83 12.11 -0.66
CA PHE A 44 11.01 10.91 -0.63
C PHE A 44 10.20 10.81 0.68
N LEU A 45 10.85 11.02 1.83
CA LEU A 45 10.19 11.06 3.14
C LEU A 45 9.17 12.20 3.23
N GLY A 46 9.44 13.34 2.60
CA GLY A 46 8.49 14.46 2.52
C GLY A 46 7.17 14.07 1.84
N LYS A 47 7.21 13.23 0.79
CA LYS A 47 5.99 12.68 0.15
C LYS A 47 5.19 11.78 1.10
N MET A 48 5.86 11.20 2.10
CA MET A 48 5.25 10.38 3.16
C MET A 48 4.95 11.19 4.43
N LEU A 49 4.85 12.51 4.31
CA LEU A 49 4.52 13.44 5.41
C LEU A 49 5.53 13.44 6.58
N PHE A 50 6.79 13.12 6.30
CA PHE A 50 7.88 13.37 7.25
C PHE A 50 8.59 14.66 6.86
N SER A 51 8.74 15.57 7.80
CA SER A 51 9.32 16.88 7.55
C SER A 51 10.29 17.32 8.65
N GLY A 52 11.16 18.28 8.33
CA GLY A 52 12.06 18.91 9.29
C GLY A 52 12.90 17.87 10.06
N GLU A 53 12.76 17.91 11.38
CA GLU A 53 13.52 17.05 12.30
C GLU A 53 12.98 15.60 12.39
N ASP A 54 11.77 15.34 11.88
CA ASP A 54 11.17 14.00 11.94
C ASP A 54 12.03 12.94 11.28
N ILE A 55 12.74 13.30 10.20
CA ILE A 55 13.61 12.38 9.47
C ILE A 55 14.81 11.89 10.27
N TYR A 56 15.16 12.58 11.35
CA TYR A 56 16.26 12.21 12.25
C TYR A 56 15.80 11.47 13.50
N LYS A 57 14.49 11.29 13.69
CA LYS A 57 13.94 10.48 14.79
C LYS A 57 14.44 9.05 14.69
N ASN A 58 14.65 8.42 15.85
CA ASN A 58 14.89 6.98 15.92
C ASN A 58 13.64 6.22 15.47
N VAL A 59 13.80 5.22 14.62
CA VAL A 59 12.66 4.47 14.07
C VAL A 59 11.87 3.70 15.13
N LYS A 60 12.47 3.37 16.27
CA LYS A 60 11.78 2.72 17.40
C LYS A 60 10.64 3.57 17.97
N VAL A 61 10.82 4.89 18.02
CA VAL A 61 9.86 5.81 18.64
C VAL A 61 8.72 6.23 17.72
N LEU A 62 8.74 5.78 16.47
CA LEU A 62 7.68 6.10 15.51
C LEU A 62 6.35 5.50 15.92
N SER A 63 5.27 6.24 15.71
CA SER A 63 3.89 5.76 15.86
C SER A 63 3.56 4.64 14.85
N GLY A 64 2.47 3.91 15.06
CA GLY A 64 2.02 2.88 14.13
C GLY A 64 1.79 3.40 12.71
N GLY A 65 1.16 4.58 12.57
CA GLY A 65 0.95 5.24 11.28
C GLY A 65 2.26 5.68 10.63
N GLU A 66 3.20 6.26 11.39
CA GLU A 66 4.53 6.61 10.89
C GLU A 66 5.30 5.38 10.40
N LYS A 67 5.29 4.28 11.16
CA LYS A 67 5.90 3.00 10.75
C LYS A 67 5.28 2.46 9.46
N MET A 68 3.96 2.53 9.32
CA MET A 68 3.28 2.11 8.10
C MET A 68 3.74 2.94 6.90
N ARG A 69 3.80 4.28 7.02
CA ARG A 69 4.31 5.16 5.96
C ARG A 69 5.77 4.84 5.58
N CYS A 70 6.60 4.50 6.57
CA CYS A 70 7.97 4.05 6.33
C CYS A 70 8.03 2.74 5.53
N MET A 71 7.16 1.77 5.87
CA MET A 71 7.09 0.50 5.13
C MET A 71 6.70 0.71 3.67
N ILE A 72 5.76 1.61 3.42
CA ILE A 72 5.35 1.97 2.05
C ILE A 72 6.51 2.63 1.30
N ALA A 73 7.20 3.58 1.94
CA ALA A 73 8.39 4.22 1.37
C ALA A 73 9.45 3.18 0.98
N ARG A 74 9.73 2.24 1.87
CA ARG A 74 10.64 1.12 1.64
C ARG A 74 10.23 0.27 0.43
N MET A 75 8.95 -0.10 0.35
CA MET A 75 8.45 -0.93 -0.76
C MET A 75 8.63 -0.24 -2.11
N MET A 76 8.38 1.07 -2.16
CA MET A 76 8.51 1.83 -3.40
C MET A 76 9.97 2.01 -3.83
N LEU A 77 10.90 2.12 -2.88
CA LEU A 77 12.34 2.24 -3.17
C LEU A 77 12.96 0.91 -3.61
N ASN A 78 12.32 -0.20 -3.31
CA ASN A 78 12.83 -1.55 -3.58
C ASN A 78 12.65 -2.00 -5.04
N ASN A 79 12.39 -1.08 -5.97
CA ASN A 79 12.19 -1.35 -7.40
C ASN A 79 11.15 -2.45 -7.72
N ALA A 80 10.20 -2.68 -6.82
CA ALA A 80 9.10 -3.60 -7.08
C ALA A 80 8.17 -3.02 -8.16
N ASN A 81 7.71 -3.88 -9.07
CA ASN A 81 6.69 -3.51 -10.06
C ASN A 81 5.31 -4.11 -9.74
N VAL A 82 5.22 -4.88 -8.66
CA VAL A 82 3.96 -5.37 -8.08
C VAL A 82 3.98 -5.17 -6.57
N LEU A 83 3.01 -4.43 -6.05
CA LEU A 83 2.79 -4.24 -4.62
C LEU A 83 1.65 -5.13 -4.15
N LEU A 84 1.89 -5.88 -3.08
CA LEU A 84 0.89 -6.71 -2.41
C LEU A 84 0.59 -6.08 -1.05
N LEU A 85 -0.63 -5.58 -0.86
CA LEU A 85 -1.04 -4.81 0.30
C LEU A 85 -2.21 -5.51 1.00
N ASP A 86 -2.00 -5.92 2.23
CA ASP A 86 -3.04 -6.51 3.06
C ASP A 86 -3.53 -5.51 4.09
N SER A 87 -4.76 -5.03 3.92
CA SER A 87 -5.42 -4.06 4.80
C SER A 87 -4.55 -2.83 5.14
N PRO A 88 -3.96 -2.16 4.13
CA PRO A 88 -2.91 -1.16 4.34
C PRO A 88 -3.40 0.13 5.02
N ALA A 89 -4.70 0.43 4.98
CA ALA A 89 -5.30 1.60 5.61
C ALA A 89 -5.58 1.41 7.10
N ASN A 90 -5.53 0.17 7.61
CA ASN A 90 -5.74 -0.09 9.03
C ASN A 90 -4.69 0.65 9.87
N HIS A 91 -5.13 1.39 10.87
CA HIS A 91 -4.27 2.16 11.78
C HIS A 91 -3.64 3.44 11.20
N LEU A 92 -4.02 3.87 10.00
CA LEU A 92 -3.65 5.16 9.45
C LEU A 92 -4.67 6.24 9.86
N ASP A 93 -4.19 7.43 10.16
CA ASP A 93 -5.02 8.63 10.23
C ASP A 93 -5.40 9.13 8.82
N LEU A 94 -6.38 10.01 8.74
CA LEU A 94 -6.93 10.49 7.47
C LEU A 94 -5.86 11.13 6.57
N GLU A 95 -4.94 11.90 7.15
CA GLU A 95 -3.85 12.58 6.42
C GLU A 95 -2.87 11.56 5.84
N SER A 96 -2.54 10.52 6.62
CA SER A 96 -1.70 9.40 6.18
C SER A 96 -2.35 8.59 5.07
N ILE A 97 -3.67 8.35 5.14
CA ILE A 97 -4.43 7.67 4.07
C ILE A 97 -4.35 8.48 2.78
N GLN A 98 -4.53 9.80 2.82
CA GLN A 98 -4.44 10.66 1.64
C GLN A 98 -3.03 10.64 1.02
N ALA A 99 -1.98 10.77 1.84
CA ALA A 99 -0.61 10.70 1.35
C ALA A 99 -0.30 9.34 0.70
N PHE A 100 -0.82 8.27 1.30
CA PHE A 100 -0.69 6.92 0.76
C PHE A 100 -1.44 6.77 -0.57
N ASN A 101 -2.68 7.21 -0.65
CA ASN A 101 -3.47 7.21 -1.89
C ASN A 101 -2.72 7.91 -3.03
N ASN A 102 -2.27 9.14 -2.80
CA ASN A 102 -1.53 9.93 -3.80
C ASN A 102 -0.27 9.19 -4.27
N THR A 103 0.37 8.50 -3.36
CA THR A 103 1.58 7.72 -3.67
C THR A 103 1.26 6.50 -4.52
N LEU A 104 0.21 5.74 -4.19
CA LEU A 104 -0.22 4.58 -4.97
C LEU A 104 -0.76 4.95 -6.35
N VAL A 105 -1.52 6.04 -6.47
CA VAL A 105 -2.00 6.56 -7.76
C VAL A 105 -0.83 6.94 -8.69
N SER A 106 0.27 7.41 -8.13
CA SER A 106 1.49 7.74 -8.90
C SER A 106 2.36 6.52 -9.24
N PHE A 107 2.11 5.38 -8.63
CA PHE A 107 2.88 4.15 -8.84
C PHE A 107 2.61 3.56 -10.23
N LYS A 108 3.67 3.31 -10.99
CA LYS A 108 3.57 2.84 -12.39
C LYS A 108 3.47 1.31 -12.54
N GLY A 109 3.42 0.59 -11.43
CA GLY A 109 3.30 -0.87 -11.42
C GLY A 109 1.88 -1.34 -11.16
N VAL A 110 1.75 -2.58 -10.75
CA VAL A 110 0.48 -3.20 -10.35
C VAL A 110 0.36 -3.16 -8.83
N VAL A 111 -0.79 -2.76 -8.33
CA VAL A 111 -1.16 -2.85 -6.92
C VAL A 111 -2.24 -3.91 -6.79
N LEU A 112 -1.98 -4.95 -5.99
CA LEU A 112 -2.97 -5.92 -5.56
C LEU A 112 -3.19 -5.71 -4.06
N MET A 113 -4.40 -5.34 -3.70
CA MET A 113 -4.72 -5.04 -2.31
C MET A 113 -6.08 -5.59 -1.91
N ASN A 114 -6.22 -5.87 -0.62
CA ASN A 114 -7.52 -5.94 0.03
C ASN A 114 -7.66 -4.75 0.99
N SER A 115 -8.86 -4.24 1.17
CA SER A 115 -9.15 -3.18 2.12
C SER A 115 -10.63 -3.19 2.49
N HIS A 116 -10.95 -2.70 3.67
CA HIS A 116 -12.31 -2.42 4.12
C HIS A 116 -12.66 -0.93 4.00
N ASP A 117 -11.70 -0.12 3.60
CA ASP A 117 -11.89 1.33 3.39
C ASP A 117 -12.39 1.58 1.97
N HIS A 118 -13.66 1.97 1.87
CA HIS A 118 -14.35 2.21 0.59
C HIS A 118 -13.68 3.33 -0.23
N GLU A 119 -13.35 4.46 0.40
CA GLU A 119 -12.74 5.60 -0.28
C GLU A 119 -11.34 5.26 -0.80
N PHE A 120 -10.61 4.48 -0.01
CA PHE A 120 -9.29 4.00 -0.41
C PHE A 120 -9.36 3.08 -1.64
N ILE A 121 -10.28 2.11 -1.65
CA ILE A 121 -10.49 1.22 -2.80
C ILE A 121 -10.91 2.03 -4.02
N GLN A 122 -11.90 2.92 -3.89
CA GLN A 122 -12.44 3.73 -4.97
C GLN A 122 -11.38 4.63 -5.62
N THR A 123 -10.46 5.17 -4.83
CA THR A 123 -9.43 6.10 -5.32
C THR A 123 -8.28 5.38 -6.03
N VAL A 124 -7.93 4.17 -5.59
CA VAL A 124 -6.72 3.46 -6.05
C VAL A 124 -7.02 2.37 -7.07
N CYS A 125 -8.18 1.69 -6.95
CA CYS A 125 -8.47 0.51 -7.72
C CYS A 125 -9.24 0.83 -9.02
N ASN A 126 -8.86 0.14 -10.09
CA ASN A 126 -9.54 0.17 -11.40
C ASN A 126 -9.98 -1.23 -11.86
N ARG A 127 -9.92 -2.19 -10.95
CA ARG A 127 -10.31 -3.59 -11.16
C ARG A 127 -10.71 -4.20 -9.83
N VAL A 128 -11.84 -4.89 -9.81
CA VAL A 128 -12.35 -5.61 -8.65
C VAL A 128 -12.30 -7.12 -8.93
N ILE A 129 -11.70 -7.86 -7.99
CA ILE A 129 -11.66 -9.31 -8.00
C ILE A 129 -12.34 -9.80 -6.71
N GLU A 130 -13.53 -10.39 -6.85
CA GLU A 130 -14.27 -10.94 -5.71
C GLU A 130 -14.19 -12.46 -5.71
N LEU A 131 -13.73 -13.00 -4.57
CA LEU A 131 -13.64 -14.43 -4.34
C LEU A 131 -14.93 -14.90 -3.67
N THR A 132 -15.63 -15.82 -4.30
CA THR A 132 -16.88 -16.40 -3.78
C THR A 132 -16.71 -17.89 -3.55
N PRO A 133 -17.61 -18.54 -2.76
CA PRO A 133 -17.56 -19.99 -2.60
C PRO A 133 -17.60 -20.79 -3.89
N ASN A 134 -18.31 -20.30 -4.91
CA ASN A 134 -18.54 -20.98 -6.17
C ASN A 134 -17.76 -20.38 -7.35
N GLY A 135 -16.71 -19.58 -7.10
CA GLY A 135 -15.84 -19.06 -8.16
C GLY A 135 -15.34 -17.62 -7.92
N ILE A 136 -14.96 -16.97 -9.01
CA ILE A 136 -14.34 -15.64 -8.98
C ILE A 136 -15.10 -14.73 -9.92
N ILE A 137 -15.42 -13.52 -9.45
CA ILE A 137 -15.86 -12.41 -10.30
C ILE A 137 -14.68 -11.48 -10.50
N ASP A 138 -14.35 -11.17 -11.75
CA ASP A 138 -13.24 -10.31 -12.12
C ASP A 138 -13.73 -9.25 -13.10
N LYS A 139 -13.74 -7.97 -12.68
CA LYS A 139 -14.26 -6.85 -13.46
C LYS A 139 -13.27 -5.69 -13.46
N ARG A 140 -13.00 -5.14 -14.65
CA ARG A 140 -12.27 -3.88 -14.82
C ARG A 140 -13.25 -2.73 -14.80
N MET A 141 -13.46 -2.18 -13.62
CA MET A 141 -14.33 -1.04 -13.38
C MET A 141 -14.01 -0.46 -12.01
N ASP A 142 -14.51 0.74 -11.76
CA ASP A 142 -14.38 1.39 -10.47
C ASP A 142 -15.24 0.67 -9.42
N PHE A 143 -14.87 0.81 -8.15
CA PHE A 143 -15.54 0.06 -7.09
C PHE A 143 -16.99 0.50 -6.89
N ASP A 144 -17.29 1.80 -7.01
CA ASP A 144 -18.66 2.31 -6.92
C ASP A 144 -19.56 1.74 -8.02
N ASP A 145 -19.06 1.67 -9.24
CA ASP A 145 -19.79 1.06 -10.35
C ASP A 145 -20.02 -0.44 -10.12
N TYR A 146 -19.04 -1.12 -9.51
CA TYR A 146 -19.12 -2.55 -9.20
C TYR A 146 -20.25 -2.84 -8.21
N ILE A 147 -20.32 -2.11 -7.10
CA ILE A 147 -21.30 -2.36 -6.03
C ILE A 147 -22.76 -2.01 -6.41
N VAL A 148 -22.98 -1.11 -7.37
CA VAL A 148 -24.34 -0.75 -7.82
C VAL A 148 -24.81 -1.57 -9.02
N ASN A 149 -23.95 -2.36 -9.66
CA ASN A 149 -24.24 -3.07 -10.90
C ASN A 149 -25.19 -4.25 -10.65
N GLU A 150 -26.41 -4.17 -11.18
CA GLU A 150 -27.45 -5.18 -10.99
C GLU A 150 -27.05 -6.56 -11.55
N ASN A 151 -26.36 -6.61 -12.70
CA ASN A 151 -25.91 -7.89 -13.29
C ASN A 151 -24.87 -8.58 -12.39
N ILE A 152 -24.02 -7.80 -11.73
CA ILE A 152 -23.02 -8.33 -10.79
C ILE A 152 -23.74 -8.85 -9.54
N LYS A 153 -24.72 -8.11 -9.00
CA LYS A 153 -25.51 -8.55 -7.85
C LYS A 153 -26.23 -9.87 -8.12
N GLU A 154 -26.86 -10.01 -9.28
CA GLU A 154 -27.50 -11.27 -9.69
C GLU A 154 -26.50 -12.42 -9.82
N GLN A 155 -25.30 -12.12 -10.32
CA GLN A 155 -24.23 -13.10 -10.43
C GLN A 155 -23.71 -13.54 -9.05
N LEU A 156 -23.51 -12.58 -8.14
CA LEU A 156 -23.11 -12.82 -6.75
C LEU A 156 -24.15 -13.66 -6.01
N ASP A 157 -25.43 -13.33 -6.14
CA ASP A 157 -26.51 -14.08 -5.53
C ASP A 157 -26.49 -15.57 -5.92
N LYS A 158 -26.13 -15.88 -7.18
CA LYS A 158 -26.01 -17.26 -7.66
C LYS A 158 -24.72 -17.93 -7.12
N MET A 159 -23.66 -17.17 -6.97
CA MET A 159 -22.35 -17.70 -6.55
C MET A 159 -22.21 -17.85 -5.02
N TYR A 160 -23.10 -17.21 -4.24
CA TYR A 160 -23.18 -17.38 -2.78
C TYR A 160 -24.29 -18.34 -2.33
N ARG A 161 -25.20 -18.73 -3.22
CA ARG A 161 -26.16 -19.79 -2.92
C ARG A 161 -25.48 -21.16 -3.10
N GLU A 162 -25.53 -21.96 -2.03
CA GLU A 162 -25.16 -23.39 -2.07
C GLU A 162 -26.10 -24.21 -2.96
#